data_ee5faabbf8a0c8c86d88441d23342f44
#
_entry.id   ee5faabbf8a0c8c86d88441d23342f44
#
_cell.length_a   1.000
_cell.length_b   1.000
_cell.length_c   1.000
_cell.angle_alpha   90.00
_cell.angle_beta   90.00
_cell.angle_gamma   90.00
#
_symmetry.space_group_name_H-M   'P 1'
#
loop_
_entity.id
_entity.type
_entity.pdbx_description
1 polymer ?
#
loop_
_entity_poly.entity_id
_entity_poly.type
_entity_poly.pdbx_seq_one_letter_code
_entity_poly.pdbx_strand_id
1 'polypeptide(L)'
;ADHGDMLGERGLWYKMSFHEWSARVPFIVSAPQRFQSGRVGTPVSLVDLLPTLLDLSGDPHLEAPADRLDGQSLVPLLQGEVASLDRPVISEYLGEGAVAPMVMVRWGRYKYIACPADPPLLFDLQEDPDELANLAGRPEMQDIEVQLDQVVRKHQDLNQLHEAVVASQQRRRLVFAAHMTGTHTPWDFQPVFDATNRYMRNHLDLNDVEGRARIEST
;
A
#
# COMPACT_ATOMS: atom_id res chain seq x y z
N ALA A 1 -7.03 -0.80 -9.20
CA ALA A 1 -5.70 -0.15 -9.08
C ALA A 1 -5.01 -0.68 -7.83
N ASP A 2 -3.69 -0.59 -7.81
CA ASP A 2 -2.81 -1.00 -6.70
C ASP A 2 -2.60 0.15 -5.69
N HIS A 3 -2.61 1.39 -6.16
CA HIS A 3 -2.54 2.62 -5.37
C HIS A 3 -3.25 3.77 -6.08
N GLY A 4 -3.45 4.87 -5.39
CA GLY A 4 -3.82 6.16 -5.95
C GLY A 4 -2.61 7.07 -6.12
N ASP A 5 -2.85 8.37 -6.33
CA ASP A 5 -1.83 9.40 -6.41
C ASP A 5 -2.30 10.69 -5.75
N MET A 6 -1.39 11.32 -5.02
CA MET A 6 -1.52 12.71 -4.58
C MET A 6 -1.22 13.61 -5.78
N LEU A 7 -2.06 14.60 -6.02
CA LEU A 7 -1.93 15.52 -7.17
C LEU A 7 -1.72 16.97 -6.73
N GLY A 8 -1.10 17.18 -5.59
CA GLY A 8 -0.83 18.48 -4.99
C GLY A 8 -1.53 18.69 -3.64
N GLU A 9 -2.43 17.78 -3.24
CA GLU A 9 -3.04 17.84 -1.91
C GLU A 9 -1.94 17.80 -0.85
N ARG A 10 -2.01 18.68 0.14
CA ARG A 10 -1.00 18.86 1.20
C ARG A 10 0.42 19.16 0.68
N GLY A 11 0.56 19.61 -0.57
CA GLY A 11 1.85 19.78 -1.23
C GLY A 11 2.53 18.46 -1.60
N LEU A 12 1.82 17.34 -1.49
CA LEU A 12 2.34 16.02 -1.83
C LEU A 12 2.00 15.62 -3.26
N TRP A 13 2.91 14.87 -3.88
CA TRP A 13 2.75 14.30 -5.21
C TRP A 13 3.03 12.80 -5.17
N TYR A 14 2.41 12.06 -6.09
CA TYR A 14 2.54 10.62 -6.22
C TYR A 14 1.97 9.82 -5.04
N LYS A 15 2.54 8.64 -4.76
CA LYS A 15 1.92 7.58 -3.96
C LYS A 15 2.57 7.32 -2.58
N MET A 16 3.63 8.00 -2.24
CA MET A 16 4.49 7.66 -1.08
C MET A 16 3.90 8.17 0.24
N SER A 17 2.61 7.98 0.46
CA SER A 17 1.92 8.39 1.68
C SER A 17 0.74 7.47 1.99
N PHE A 18 0.20 7.57 3.22
CA PHE A 18 -1.02 6.86 3.62
C PHE A 18 -2.29 7.74 3.59
N HIS A 19 -2.23 8.93 3.01
CA HIS A 19 -3.43 9.71 2.78
C HIS A 19 -4.38 9.02 1.80
N GLU A 20 -5.69 9.28 1.94
CA GLU A 20 -6.74 8.58 1.16
C GLU A 20 -6.50 8.65 -0.35
N TRP A 21 -6.05 9.79 -0.88
CA TRP A 21 -5.78 9.94 -2.32
C TRP A 21 -4.67 9.02 -2.83
N SER A 22 -3.73 8.63 -1.98
CA SER A 22 -2.65 7.68 -2.30
C SER A 22 -3.01 6.24 -1.93
N ALA A 23 -3.58 6.02 -0.75
CA ALA A 23 -3.74 4.67 -0.19
C ALA A 23 -5.08 4.01 -0.56
N ARG A 24 -6.12 4.79 -0.84
CA ARG A 24 -7.44 4.28 -1.21
C ARG A 24 -7.53 4.06 -2.71
N VAL A 25 -8.01 2.88 -3.10
CA VAL A 25 -8.18 2.49 -4.50
C VAL A 25 -9.62 2.14 -4.81
N PRO A 26 -10.08 2.31 -6.07
CA PRO A 26 -11.32 1.72 -6.54
C PRO A 26 -11.24 0.19 -6.45
N PHE A 27 -12.22 -0.42 -5.77
CA PHE A 27 -12.34 -1.87 -5.67
C PHE A 27 -13.76 -2.26 -6.12
N ILE A 28 -13.88 -2.77 -7.33
CA ILE A 28 -15.15 -3.08 -7.99
C ILE A 28 -15.17 -4.55 -8.33
N VAL A 29 -16.20 -5.27 -7.83
CA VAL A 29 -16.43 -6.68 -8.14
C VAL A 29 -17.69 -6.79 -8.95
N SER A 30 -17.62 -7.44 -10.12
CA SER A 30 -18.76 -7.68 -11.00
C SER A 30 -18.93 -9.17 -11.25
N ALA A 31 -19.94 -9.77 -10.63
CA ALA A 31 -20.38 -11.13 -10.87
C ALA A 31 -21.91 -11.19 -10.68
N PRO A 32 -22.68 -10.71 -11.66
CA PRO A 32 -24.12 -10.48 -11.51
C PRO A 32 -24.94 -11.76 -11.28
N GLN A 33 -24.36 -12.92 -11.58
CA GLN A 33 -24.99 -14.22 -11.28
C GLN A 33 -24.71 -14.69 -9.84
N ARG A 34 -23.79 -14.07 -9.13
CA ARG A 34 -23.38 -14.44 -7.76
C ARG A 34 -23.70 -13.37 -6.73
N PHE A 35 -23.60 -12.10 -7.11
CA PHE A 35 -23.73 -10.96 -6.21
C PHE A 35 -24.81 -10.01 -6.68
N GLN A 36 -25.55 -9.46 -5.74
CA GLN A 36 -26.46 -8.36 -6.00
C GLN A 36 -25.70 -7.04 -6.11
N SER A 37 -26.27 -6.08 -6.85
CA SER A 37 -25.74 -4.73 -6.91
C SER A 37 -25.82 -4.06 -5.54
N GLY A 38 -24.72 -3.43 -5.11
CA GLY A 38 -24.66 -2.76 -3.81
C GLY A 38 -23.35 -2.04 -3.58
N ARG A 39 -23.23 -1.43 -2.41
CA ARG A 39 -21.98 -0.83 -1.88
C ARG A 39 -21.69 -1.45 -0.53
N VAL A 40 -20.40 -1.74 -0.33
CA VAL A 40 -19.87 -2.25 0.94
C VAL A 40 -19.03 -1.14 1.56
N GLY A 41 -19.42 -0.67 2.76
CA GLY A 41 -18.74 0.43 3.46
C GLY A 41 -17.61 -0.03 4.39
N THR A 42 -17.47 -1.33 4.60
CA THR A 42 -16.39 -1.89 5.44
C THR A 42 -15.03 -1.69 4.77
N PRO A 43 -14.01 -1.21 5.50
CA PRO A 43 -12.65 -1.19 5.02
C PRO A 43 -12.15 -2.61 4.68
N VAL A 44 -11.58 -2.76 3.49
CA VAL A 44 -10.97 -4.00 3.00
C VAL A 44 -9.57 -3.71 2.47
N SER A 45 -8.77 -4.74 2.26
CA SER A 45 -7.40 -4.63 1.79
C SER A 45 -7.21 -5.39 0.48
N LEU A 46 -6.23 -4.98 -0.33
CA LEU A 46 -5.85 -5.73 -1.53
C LEU A 46 -5.29 -7.13 -1.20
N VAL A 47 -4.80 -7.36 0.02
CA VAL A 47 -4.40 -8.71 0.46
C VAL A 47 -5.59 -9.68 0.51
N ASP A 48 -6.83 -9.17 0.57
CA ASP A 48 -8.05 -9.96 0.55
C ASP A 48 -8.39 -10.50 -0.85
N LEU A 49 -7.76 -9.95 -1.89
CA LEU A 49 -8.07 -10.33 -3.27
C LEU A 49 -7.76 -11.79 -3.55
N LEU A 50 -6.57 -12.26 -3.18
CA LEU A 50 -6.18 -13.65 -3.43
C LEU A 50 -7.12 -14.65 -2.73
N PRO A 51 -7.37 -14.58 -1.41
CA PRO A 51 -8.31 -15.50 -0.76
C PRO A 51 -9.74 -15.39 -1.33
N THR A 52 -10.17 -14.20 -1.77
CA THR A 52 -11.48 -14.03 -2.42
C THR A 52 -11.53 -14.74 -3.78
N LEU A 53 -10.48 -14.65 -4.59
CA LEU A 53 -10.41 -15.33 -5.88
C LEU A 53 -10.35 -16.85 -5.71
N LEU A 54 -9.62 -17.35 -4.73
CA LEU A 54 -9.57 -18.78 -4.40
C LEU A 54 -10.97 -19.30 -4.02
N ASP A 55 -11.67 -18.58 -3.15
CA ASP A 55 -13.03 -18.92 -2.73
C ASP A 55 -14.02 -18.87 -3.92
N LEU A 56 -13.92 -17.85 -4.76
CA LEU A 56 -14.77 -17.73 -5.97
C LEU A 56 -14.48 -18.78 -7.02
N SER A 57 -13.29 -19.35 -7.08
CA SER A 57 -12.93 -20.37 -8.07
C SER A 57 -13.78 -21.64 -7.87
N GLY A 58 -14.07 -21.96 -6.61
CA GLY A 58 -14.81 -23.18 -6.25
C GLY A 58 -14.08 -24.47 -6.67
N ASP A 59 -12.82 -24.39 -7.02
CA ASP A 59 -12.04 -25.53 -7.51
C ASP A 59 -11.52 -26.35 -6.30
N PRO A 60 -12.04 -27.56 -6.08
CA PRO A 60 -11.61 -28.40 -4.97
C PRO A 60 -10.16 -28.94 -5.15
N HIS A 61 -9.59 -28.79 -6.34
CA HIS A 61 -8.21 -29.20 -6.65
C HIS A 61 -7.19 -28.07 -6.46
N LEU A 62 -7.67 -26.84 -6.23
CA LEU A 62 -6.77 -25.76 -5.82
C LEU A 62 -6.29 -26.05 -4.41
N GLU A 63 -5.05 -26.49 -4.31
CA GLU A 63 -4.40 -26.63 -3.00
C GLU A 63 -4.35 -25.27 -2.31
N ALA A 64 -4.67 -25.25 -1.03
CA ALA A 64 -4.47 -24.07 -0.21
C ALA A 64 -2.99 -23.67 -0.31
N PRO A 65 -2.66 -22.37 -0.38
CA PRO A 65 -1.28 -21.94 -0.36
C PRO A 65 -0.53 -22.56 0.83
N ALA A 66 0.72 -22.99 0.60
CA ALA A 66 1.54 -23.57 1.65
C ALA A 66 1.75 -22.61 2.83
N ASP A 67 1.77 -21.31 2.52
CA ASP A 67 1.88 -20.24 3.51
C ASP A 67 0.49 -19.70 3.87
N ARG A 68 0.35 -19.30 5.14
CA ARG A 68 -0.86 -18.65 5.63
C ARG A 68 -1.06 -17.33 4.90
N LEU A 69 -2.25 -17.10 4.36
CA LEU A 69 -2.65 -15.83 3.78
C LEU A 69 -2.98 -14.81 4.89
N ASP A 70 -2.48 -13.58 4.74
CA ASP A 70 -2.79 -12.47 5.66
C ASP A 70 -4.18 -11.90 5.42
N GLY A 71 -4.71 -12.01 4.19
CA GLY A 71 -6.07 -11.62 3.82
C GLY A 71 -7.11 -12.67 4.14
N GLN A 72 -8.36 -12.29 3.99
CA GLN A 72 -9.52 -13.20 4.09
C GLN A 72 -10.47 -13.02 2.91
N SER A 73 -11.25 -14.07 2.61
CA SER A 73 -12.26 -13.99 1.55
C SER A 73 -13.31 -12.91 1.85
N LEU A 74 -13.61 -12.11 0.84
CA LEU A 74 -14.69 -11.11 0.86
C LEU A 74 -16.02 -11.68 0.37
N VAL A 75 -16.09 -12.95 -0.03
CA VAL A 75 -17.30 -13.57 -0.56
C VAL A 75 -18.48 -13.43 0.39
N PRO A 76 -18.38 -13.74 1.70
CA PRO A 76 -19.49 -13.56 2.64
C PRO A 76 -20.01 -12.11 2.71
N LEU A 77 -19.10 -11.14 2.60
CA LEU A 77 -19.45 -9.72 2.58
C LEU A 77 -20.14 -9.32 1.26
N LEU A 78 -19.67 -9.85 0.13
CA LEU A 78 -20.26 -9.61 -1.20
C LEU A 78 -21.62 -10.29 -1.38
N GLN A 79 -21.87 -11.39 -0.68
CA GLN A 79 -23.15 -12.09 -0.65
C GLN A 79 -24.14 -11.49 0.35
N GLY A 80 -23.67 -10.57 1.20
CA GLY A 80 -24.52 -9.96 2.24
C GLY A 80 -24.76 -10.87 3.45
N GLU A 81 -23.99 -11.96 3.58
CA GLU A 81 -24.07 -12.87 4.73
C GLU A 81 -23.55 -12.22 6.01
N VAL A 82 -22.59 -11.30 5.87
CA VAL A 82 -22.09 -10.44 6.94
C VAL A 82 -22.21 -8.99 6.53
N ALA A 83 -22.56 -8.11 7.48
CA ALA A 83 -22.75 -6.69 7.22
C ALA A 83 -21.41 -5.93 7.22
N SER A 84 -20.43 -6.41 7.96
CA SER A 84 -19.12 -5.78 8.13
C SER A 84 -18.07 -6.81 8.57
N LEU A 85 -16.80 -6.41 8.40
CA LEU A 85 -15.67 -7.14 8.96
C LEU A 85 -15.10 -6.30 10.11
N ASP A 86 -15.18 -6.82 11.33
CA ASP A 86 -14.62 -6.16 12.50
C ASP A 86 -13.13 -6.54 12.65
N ARG A 87 -12.31 -5.98 11.77
CA ARG A 87 -10.87 -6.14 11.79
C ARG A 87 -10.16 -4.88 11.29
N PRO A 88 -8.95 -4.60 11.77
CA PRO A 88 -8.13 -3.55 11.20
C PRO A 88 -7.62 -3.96 9.80
N VAL A 89 -7.53 -2.99 8.91
CA VAL A 89 -6.70 -3.04 7.70
C VAL A 89 -5.37 -2.39 8.04
N ILE A 90 -4.28 -3.09 7.75
CA ILE A 90 -2.92 -2.63 8.05
C ILE A 90 -2.14 -2.51 6.74
N SER A 91 -1.36 -1.44 6.63
CA SER A 91 -0.44 -1.23 5.52
C SER A 91 0.89 -0.70 6.03
N GLU A 92 1.98 -1.13 5.40
CA GLU A 92 3.34 -0.73 5.74
C GLU A 92 3.98 0.04 4.58
N TYR A 93 4.82 1.00 4.91
CA TYR A 93 5.66 1.69 3.93
C TYR A 93 7.11 1.76 4.42
N LEU A 94 8.00 1.13 3.66
CA LEU A 94 9.43 0.97 3.97
C LEU A 94 10.32 1.47 2.81
N GLY A 95 9.73 2.20 1.87
CA GLY A 95 10.33 2.55 0.58
C GLY A 95 10.99 3.91 0.53
N GLU A 96 11.08 4.44 -0.67
CA GLU A 96 11.76 5.69 -1.00
C GLU A 96 11.18 6.88 -0.23
N GLY A 97 12.04 7.76 0.25
CA GLY A 97 11.67 8.98 0.96
C GLY A 97 11.29 8.79 2.43
N ALA A 98 11.10 7.55 2.91
CA ALA A 98 10.84 7.30 4.31
C ALA A 98 12.16 7.27 5.11
N VAL A 99 12.23 8.07 6.18
CA VAL A 99 13.38 8.07 7.11
C VAL A 99 13.29 6.95 8.13
N ALA A 100 12.09 6.43 8.36
CA ALA A 100 11.79 5.30 9.23
C ALA A 100 10.57 4.56 8.70
N PRO A 101 10.34 3.29 9.12
CA PRO A 101 9.13 2.54 8.78
C PRO A 101 7.87 3.29 9.19
N MET A 102 6.88 3.31 8.31
CA MET A 102 5.54 3.80 8.59
C MET A 102 4.54 2.65 8.56
N VAL A 103 3.63 2.62 9.52
CA VAL A 103 2.51 1.67 9.56
C VAL A 103 1.21 2.44 9.68
N MET A 104 0.26 2.12 8.81
CA MET A 104 -1.10 2.64 8.84
C MET A 104 -2.06 1.55 9.30
N VAL A 105 -2.97 1.93 10.20
CA VAL A 105 -4.10 1.12 10.64
C VAL A 105 -5.39 1.84 10.28
N ARG A 106 -6.27 1.18 9.51
CA ARG A 106 -7.63 1.62 9.22
C ARG A 106 -8.61 0.69 9.92
N TRP A 107 -9.35 1.21 10.93
CA TRP A 107 -10.36 0.44 11.66
C TRP A 107 -11.63 1.24 11.86
N GLY A 108 -12.73 0.70 11.36
CA GLY A 108 -14.01 1.40 11.35
C GLY A 108 -13.91 2.76 10.65
N ARG A 109 -14.18 3.85 11.33
CA ARG A 109 -14.09 5.23 10.81
C ARG A 109 -12.71 5.88 10.99
N TYR A 110 -11.82 5.28 11.78
CA TYR A 110 -10.55 5.88 12.14
C TYR A 110 -9.40 5.36 11.29
N LYS A 111 -8.45 6.24 11.01
CA LYS A 111 -7.16 5.93 10.41
C LYS A 111 -6.06 6.45 11.33
N TYR A 112 -5.11 5.59 11.64
CA TYR A 112 -3.94 5.92 12.46
C TYR A 112 -2.66 5.60 11.68
N ILE A 113 -1.68 6.51 11.72
CA ILE A 113 -0.39 6.34 11.06
C ILE A 113 0.69 6.55 12.10
N ALA A 114 1.52 5.54 12.29
CA ALA A 114 2.66 5.55 13.20
C ALA A 114 3.98 5.51 12.44
N CYS A 115 4.91 6.34 12.87
CA CYS A 115 6.31 6.39 12.40
C CYS A 115 7.22 6.73 13.57
N PRO A 116 8.32 6.00 13.82
CA PRO A 116 9.24 6.34 14.92
C PRO A 116 9.92 7.71 14.78
N ALA A 117 10.01 8.24 13.56
CA ALA A 117 10.67 9.51 13.26
C ALA A 117 9.73 10.71 13.33
N ASP A 118 8.41 10.50 13.34
CA ASP A 118 7.41 11.57 13.26
C ASP A 118 6.31 11.41 14.31
N PRO A 119 5.66 12.50 14.73
CA PRO A 119 4.46 12.41 15.54
C PRO A 119 3.36 11.59 14.83
N PRO A 120 2.54 10.82 15.58
CA PRO A 120 1.47 10.04 14.99
C PRO A 120 0.40 10.92 14.35
N LEU A 121 -0.30 10.36 13.37
CA LEU A 121 -1.47 10.97 12.76
C LEU A 121 -2.69 10.12 13.05
N LEU A 122 -3.79 10.77 13.44
CA LEU A 122 -5.09 10.14 13.67
C LEU A 122 -6.16 10.95 12.95
N PHE A 123 -6.95 10.29 12.12
CA PHE A 123 -8.05 10.91 11.39
C PHE A 123 -9.35 10.16 11.59
N ASP A 124 -10.44 10.90 11.59
CA ASP A 124 -11.79 10.39 11.54
C ASP A 124 -12.34 10.58 10.12
N LEU A 125 -12.24 9.57 9.29
CA LEU A 125 -12.60 9.66 7.87
C LEU A 125 -14.11 9.76 7.59
N GLN A 126 -14.95 9.66 8.61
CA GLN A 126 -16.37 9.92 8.48
C GLN A 126 -16.66 11.43 8.56
N GLU A 127 -16.02 12.13 9.50
CA GLU A 127 -16.19 13.57 9.71
C GLU A 127 -15.21 14.41 8.87
N ASP A 128 -14.04 13.85 8.60
CA ASP A 128 -12.94 14.49 7.87
C ASP A 128 -12.37 13.55 6.79
N PRO A 129 -13.12 13.31 5.70
CA PRO A 129 -12.69 12.42 4.62
C PRO A 129 -11.44 12.91 3.87
N ASP A 130 -11.13 14.21 3.97
CA ASP A 130 -9.96 14.83 3.35
C ASP A 130 -8.74 14.89 4.29
N GLU A 131 -8.86 14.35 5.51
CA GLU A 131 -7.78 14.21 6.50
C GLU A 131 -7.12 15.56 6.86
N LEU A 132 -7.90 16.63 6.98
CA LEU A 132 -7.40 17.99 7.21
C LEU A 132 -7.02 18.24 8.67
N ALA A 133 -7.60 17.50 9.62
CA ALA A 133 -7.43 17.69 11.04
C ALA A 133 -6.81 16.48 11.72
N ASN A 134 -5.53 16.57 12.12
CA ASN A 134 -4.93 15.55 12.96
C ASN A 134 -5.55 15.56 14.36
N LEU A 135 -6.08 14.43 14.78
CA LEU A 135 -6.73 14.22 16.08
C LEU A 135 -5.78 13.59 17.12
N ALA A 136 -4.57 13.16 16.72
CA ALA A 136 -3.62 12.56 17.64
C ALA A 136 -3.24 13.53 18.77
N GLY A 137 -3.09 12.99 19.97
CA GLY A 137 -2.75 13.75 21.17
C GLY A 137 -3.92 14.55 21.77
N ARG A 138 -5.12 14.50 21.22
CA ARG A 138 -6.31 15.14 21.81
C ARG A 138 -6.86 14.29 22.95
N PRO A 139 -7.14 14.88 24.12
CA PRO A 139 -7.62 14.13 25.27
C PRO A 139 -8.86 13.26 25.00
N GLU A 140 -9.81 13.78 24.21
CA GLU A 140 -11.03 13.07 23.83
C GLU A 140 -10.81 11.89 22.87
N MET A 141 -9.64 11.80 22.25
CA MET A 141 -9.28 10.73 21.31
C MET A 141 -8.28 9.73 21.89
N GLN A 142 -7.88 9.92 23.14
CA GLN A 142 -6.81 9.13 23.77
C GLN A 142 -7.09 7.63 23.75
N ASP A 143 -8.31 7.20 24.04
CA ASP A 143 -8.66 5.78 24.08
C ASP A 143 -8.56 5.14 22.69
N ILE A 144 -9.01 5.86 21.67
CA ILE A 144 -8.92 5.42 20.27
C ILE A 144 -7.47 5.35 19.82
N GLU A 145 -6.68 6.37 20.11
CA GLU A 145 -5.26 6.43 19.78
C GLU A 145 -4.51 5.26 20.41
N VAL A 146 -4.72 5.01 21.72
CA VAL A 146 -4.10 3.89 22.43
C VAL A 146 -4.51 2.54 21.82
N GLN A 147 -5.79 2.37 21.49
CA GLN A 147 -6.27 1.14 20.86
C GLN A 147 -5.58 0.88 19.51
N LEU A 148 -5.47 1.91 18.66
CA LEU A 148 -4.87 1.78 17.34
C LEU A 148 -3.35 1.60 17.41
N ASP A 149 -2.68 2.30 18.34
CA ASP A 149 -1.25 2.11 18.61
C ASP A 149 -0.94 0.66 19.09
N GLN A 150 -1.80 0.08 19.92
CA GLN A 150 -1.69 -1.33 20.31
C GLN A 150 -1.80 -2.28 19.12
N VAL A 151 -2.63 -1.97 18.13
CA VAL A 151 -2.70 -2.76 16.89
C VAL A 151 -1.37 -2.68 16.15
N VAL A 152 -0.77 -1.49 16.00
CA VAL A 152 0.55 -1.31 15.39
C VAL A 152 1.59 -2.15 16.13
N ARG A 153 1.70 -2.01 17.45
CA ARG A 153 2.70 -2.72 18.27
C ARG A 153 2.54 -4.23 18.25
N LYS A 154 1.30 -4.72 18.18
CA LYS A 154 1.02 -6.15 18.06
C LYS A 154 1.39 -6.68 16.67
N HIS A 155 1.24 -5.85 15.64
CA HIS A 155 1.58 -6.20 14.27
C HIS A 155 3.10 -6.25 14.09
N GLN A 156 3.82 -5.20 14.50
CA GLN A 156 5.26 -5.06 14.29
C GLN A 156 5.93 -4.13 15.31
N ASP A 157 7.12 -4.50 15.79
CA ASP A 157 8.03 -3.58 16.47
C ASP A 157 8.72 -2.68 15.43
N LEU A 158 8.34 -1.40 15.40
CA LEU A 158 8.83 -0.45 14.41
C LEU A 158 10.35 -0.17 14.54
N ASN A 159 10.91 -0.24 15.74
CA ASN A 159 12.35 -0.03 15.94
C ASN A 159 13.14 -1.23 15.39
N GLN A 160 12.71 -2.44 15.72
CA GLN A 160 13.29 -3.66 15.17
C GLN A 160 13.16 -3.72 13.64
N LEU A 161 12.00 -3.30 13.10
CA LEU A 161 11.78 -3.20 11.67
C LEU A 161 12.74 -2.19 11.03
N HIS A 162 12.95 -1.04 11.65
CA HIS A 162 13.91 -0.05 11.18
C HIS A 162 15.33 -0.63 11.09
N GLU A 163 15.78 -1.29 12.13
CA GLU A 163 17.11 -1.95 12.14
C GLU A 163 17.22 -3.00 11.02
N ALA A 164 16.18 -3.80 10.80
CA ALA A 164 16.14 -4.80 9.73
C ALA A 164 16.20 -4.15 8.34
N VAL A 165 15.50 -3.03 8.13
CA VAL A 165 15.53 -2.25 6.88
C VAL A 165 16.94 -1.72 6.62
N VAL A 166 17.58 -1.08 7.62
CA VAL A 166 18.94 -0.55 7.49
C VAL A 166 19.95 -1.67 7.19
N ALA A 167 19.87 -2.80 7.89
CA ALA A 167 20.71 -3.97 7.62
C ALA A 167 20.47 -4.52 6.19
N SER A 168 19.23 -4.55 5.72
CA SER A 168 18.90 -4.93 4.34
C SER A 168 19.50 -3.97 3.32
N GLN A 169 19.45 -2.66 3.57
CA GLN A 169 20.06 -1.66 2.70
C GLN A 169 21.58 -1.83 2.61
N GLN A 170 22.24 -2.12 3.72
CA GLN A 170 23.69 -2.38 3.74
C GLN A 170 24.04 -3.62 2.90
N ARG A 171 23.29 -4.71 3.04
CA ARG A 171 23.47 -5.92 2.20
C ARG A 171 23.27 -5.62 0.72
N ARG A 172 22.23 -4.84 0.35
CA ARG A 172 21.98 -4.45 -1.04
C ARG A 172 23.09 -3.60 -1.62
N ARG A 173 23.69 -2.68 -0.83
CA ARG A 173 24.87 -1.91 -1.25
C ARG A 173 26.05 -2.80 -1.57
N LEU A 174 26.31 -3.83 -0.77
CA LEU A 174 27.36 -4.81 -1.03
C LEU A 174 27.12 -5.56 -2.34
N VAL A 175 25.90 -6.06 -2.53
CA VAL A 175 25.50 -6.75 -3.77
C VAL A 175 25.63 -5.82 -4.98
N PHE A 176 25.14 -4.59 -4.87
CA PHE A 176 25.26 -3.58 -5.92
C PHE A 176 26.73 -3.31 -6.28
N ALA A 177 27.61 -3.10 -5.28
CA ALA A 177 29.04 -2.88 -5.52
C ALA A 177 29.68 -4.08 -6.26
N ALA A 178 29.29 -5.31 -5.92
CA ALA A 178 29.76 -6.50 -6.63
C ALA A 178 29.27 -6.54 -8.09
N HIS A 179 28.01 -6.21 -8.34
CA HIS A 179 27.44 -6.12 -9.69
C HIS A 179 28.16 -5.07 -10.56
N MET A 180 28.53 -3.94 -9.97
CA MET A 180 29.23 -2.86 -10.68
C MET A 180 30.66 -3.24 -11.12
N THR A 181 31.23 -4.34 -10.64
CA THR A 181 32.52 -4.87 -11.13
C THR A 181 32.39 -5.68 -12.42
N GLY A 182 31.19 -6.05 -12.82
CA GLY A 182 30.89 -6.82 -14.04
C GLY A 182 30.20 -5.99 -15.11
N THR A 183 29.55 -6.67 -16.04
CA THR A 183 28.70 -6.01 -17.04
C THR A 183 27.38 -5.59 -16.37
N HIS A 184 27.18 -4.29 -16.23
CA HIS A 184 25.97 -3.74 -15.66
C HIS A 184 24.84 -3.72 -16.70
N THR A 185 23.70 -4.33 -16.36
CA THR A 185 22.47 -4.17 -17.13
C THR A 185 21.63 -3.08 -16.48
N PRO A 186 21.12 -2.10 -17.22
CA PRO A 186 20.22 -1.09 -16.69
C PRO A 186 19.03 -1.71 -15.95
N TRP A 187 18.52 -1.04 -14.95
CA TRP A 187 17.36 -1.47 -14.15
C TRP A 187 16.17 -1.84 -15.04
N ASP A 188 15.89 -1.02 -16.04
CA ASP A 188 14.75 -1.18 -16.93
C ASP A 188 15.23 -1.58 -18.33
N PHE A 189 15.78 -2.80 -18.42
CA PHE A 189 16.20 -3.37 -19.70
C PHE A 189 14.99 -3.69 -20.56
N GLN A 190 14.73 -2.85 -21.55
CA GLN A 190 13.76 -3.13 -22.60
C GLN A 190 14.48 -3.32 -23.92
N PRO A 191 14.36 -4.50 -24.56
CA PRO A 191 14.92 -4.69 -25.90
C PRO A 191 14.29 -3.69 -26.85
N VAL A 192 15.11 -3.07 -27.70
CA VAL A 192 14.64 -2.15 -28.73
C VAL A 192 13.72 -2.92 -29.69
N PHE A 193 12.52 -2.39 -29.91
CA PHE A 193 11.57 -2.94 -30.87
C PHE A 193 10.93 -1.83 -31.71
N ASP A 194 10.43 -2.18 -32.89
CA ASP A 194 9.73 -1.26 -33.76
C ASP A 194 8.40 -0.81 -33.12
N ALA A 195 8.32 0.46 -32.77
CA ALA A 195 7.17 1.08 -32.15
C ALA A 195 6.31 1.92 -33.14
N THR A 196 6.54 1.80 -34.43
CA THR A 196 5.87 2.62 -35.47
C THR A 196 4.34 2.55 -35.37
N ASN A 197 3.80 1.39 -35.00
CA ASN A 197 2.37 1.13 -34.85
C ASN A 197 1.92 1.11 -33.38
N ARG A 198 2.72 1.61 -32.45
CA ARG A 198 2.38 1.61 -31.02
C ARG A 198 1.98 3.01 -30.55
N TYR A 199 0.98 3.05 -29.68
CA TYR A 199 0.49 4.29 -29.11
C TYR A 199 1.51 4.96 -28.17
N MET A 200 2.31 4.20 -27.44
CA MET A 200 3.35 4.69 -26.52
C MET A 200 4.75 4.39 -27.05
N ARG A 201 5.64 5.36 -26.93
CA ARG A 201 7.06 5.23 -27.33
C ARG A 201 7.86 4.50 -26.25
N ASN A 202 7.48 3.29 -25.89
CA ASN A 202 8.13 2.48 -24.85
C ASN A 202 9.35 1.68 -25.38
N HIS A 203 9.91 2.06 -26.52
CA HIS A 203 11.13 1.48 -27.11
C HIS A 203 12.41 2.20 -26.64
N LEU A 204 12.28 3.29 -25.90
CA LEU A 204 13.42 4.02 -25.33
C LEU A 204 13.75 3.42 -23.97
N ASP A 205 15.04 3.36 -23.65
CA ASP A 205 15.48 3.03 -22.29
C ASP A 205 14.98 4.08 -21.30
N LEU A 206 14.38 3.66 -20.21
CA LEU A 206 13.80 4.58 -19.22
C LEU A 206 14.86 5.50 -18.60
N ASN A 207 16.05 4.96 -18.33
CA ASN A 207 17.14 5.76 -17.74
C ASN A 207 17.60 6.88 -18.68
N ASP A 208 17.59 6.61 -20.02
CA ASP A 208 17.89 7.64 -21.01
C ASP A 208 16.83 8.74 -21.04
N VAL A 209 15.55 8.35 -20.96
CA VAL A 209 14.43 9.30 -20.91
C VAL A 209 14.47 10.14 -19.64
N GLU A 210 14.68 9.51 -18.50
CA GLU A 210 14.82 10.20 -17.20
C GLU A 210 16.06 11.10 -17.18
N GLY A 211 17.19 10.64 -17.74
CA GLY A 211 18.40 11.44 -17.84
C GLY A 211 18.20 12.72 -18.65
N ARG A 212 17.42 12.65 -19.72
CA ARG A 212 17.07 13.82 -20.55
C ARG A 212 16.07 14.77 -19.87
N ALA A 213 15.24 14.25 -18.98
CA ALA A 213 14.25 15.03 -18.24
C ALA A 213 14.84 15.75 -17.02
N ARG A 214 16.04 15.38 -16.58
CA ARG A 214 16.69 16.04 -15.45
C ARG A 214 17.12 17.44 -15.82
N ILE A 215 16.79 18.41 -14.96
CA ILE A 215 17.32 19.77 -15.06
C ILE A 215 18.80 19.67 -14.67
N GLU A 216 19.69 20.13 -15.56
CA GLU A 216 21.09 20.26 -15.24
C GLU A 216 21.24 21.20 -14.04
N SER A 217 21.88 20.71 -12.95
CA SER A 217 22.21 21.54 -11.81
C SER A 217 23.23 22.61 -12.27
N THR A 218 22.76 23.84 -12.31
CA THR A 218 23.60 25.04 -12.55
C THR A 218 24.61 25.26 -11.45
#